data_706e4e0f3e82ff4f4be2d2df65fac6d2
#
_entry.id   706e4e0f3e82ff4f4be2d2df65fac6d2
#
_cell.length_a   1.000
_cell.length_b   1.000
_cell.length_c   1.000
_cell.angle_alpha   90.00
_cell.angle_beta   90.00
_cell.angle_gamma   90.00
#
_symmetry.space_group_name_H-M   'P 1'
#
loop_
_entity.id
_entity.type
_entity.pdbx_description
1 polymer ?
#
loop_
_entity_poly.entity_id
_entity_poly.type
_entity_poly.pdbx_seq_one_letter_code
_entity_poly.pdbx_strand_id
1 'polypeptide(L)'
;MAGAGIIVRRASGRDREGAARIFSESFTGSYRYWSLRLLDVLDLIVAVLGDEVVGAAELYVTRVEGYGKVGVVAFIAVDPRHRGKGIGRKLVEAAESIFKEQGCSYVAASARATNTASLRLFTGLGYTVHYRGERVFDELEGPLYAYEDDVILLKNL
;
A
#
# COMPACT_ATOMS: atom_id res chain seq x y z
N MET A 1 -15.61 16.87 13.93
CA MET A 1 -15.18 15.60 14.50
C MET A 1 -14.09 15.01 13.65
N ALA A 2 -12.90 15.03 14.19
CA ALA A 2 -11.73 14.59 13.46
C ALA A 2 -11.90 13.14 12.97
N GLY A 3 -11.64 12.88 11.73
CA GLY A 3 -11.70 11.56 11.13
C GLY A 3 -13.09 10.99 10.88
N ALA A 4 -14.14 11.62 11.42
CA ALA A 4 -15.50 11.10 11.35
C ALA A 4 -16.05 11.06 9.91
N GLY A 5 -15.48 11.84 9.01
CA GLY A 5 -15.91 11.88 7.63
C GLY A 5 -15.11 11.02 6.67
N ILE A 6 -14.07 10.34 7.15
CA ILE A 6 -13.18 9.58 6.26
C ILE A 6 -13.71 8.15 6.09
N ILE A 7 -13.95 7.77 4.85
CA ILE A 7 -14.43 6.44 4.46
C ILE A 7 -13.40 5.82 3.53
N VAL A 8 -13.01 4.57 3.79
CA VAL A 8 -12.15 3.80 2.90
C VAL A 8 -13.02 2.76 2.19
N ARG A 9 -12.92 2.72 0.88
CA ARG A 9 -13.70 1.81 0.04
C ARG A 9 -12.97 1.47 -1.25
N ARG A 10 -13.46 0.48 -1.96
CA ARG A 10 -12.97 0.21 -3.33
C ARG A 10 -13.29 1.41 -4.20
N ALA A 11 -12.38 1.74 -5.09
CA ALA A 11 -12.54 2.87 -5.98
C ALA A 11 -13.63 2.62 -7.03
N SER A 12 -14.41 3.66 -7.31
CA SER A 12 -15.25 3.71 -8.49
C SER A 12 -14.48 4.40 -9.62
N GLY A 13 -15.04 4.42 -10.85
CA GLY A 13 -14.38 5.10 -11.96
C GLY A 13 -14.08 6.57 -11.69
N ARG A 14 -14.94 7.24 -10.93
CA ARG A 14 -14.79 8.66 -10.56
C ARG A 14 -13.57 8.91 -9.66
N ASP A 15 -13.18 7.90 -8.87
CA ASP A 15 -12.11 8.05 -7.90
C ASP A 15 -10.73 7.98 -8.53
N ARG A 16 -10.61 7.43 -9.75
CA ARG A 16 -9.31 7.21 -10.40
C ARG A 16 -8.56 8.50 -10.63
N GLU A 17 -9.25 9.56 -11.02
CA GLU A 17 -8.62 10.86 -11.24
C GLU A 17 -8.02 11.41 -9.95
N GLY A 18 -8.76 11.32 -8.84
CA GLY A 18 -8.27 11.74 -7.53
C GLY A 18 -7.07 10.92 -7.06
N ALA A 19 -7.13 9.58 -7.26
CA ALA A 19 -6.01 8.70 -6.92
C ALA A 19 -4.78 9.04 -7.77
N ALA A 20 -4.98 9.26 -9.08
CA ALA A 20 -3.89 9.62 -9.99
C ALA A 20 -3.20 10.91 -9.54
N ARG A 21 -3.99 11.91 -9.14
CA ARG A 21 -3.45 13.18 -8.64
C ARG A 21 -2.58 12.94 -7.39
N ILE A 22 -3.07 12.14 -6.45
CA ILE A 22 -2.34 11.86 -5.21
C ILE A 22 -1.04 11.11 -5.50
N PHE A 23 -1.05 10.09 -6.34
CA PHE A 23 0.16 9.36 -6.70
C PHE A 23 1.14 10.26 -7.45
N SER A 24 0.64 11.09 -8.36
CA SER A 24 1.47 12.02 -9.13
C SER A 24 2.17 13.04 -8.23
N GLU A 25 1.49 13.52 -7.19
CA GLU A 25 2.06 14.48 -6.24
C GLU A 25 2.97 13.82 -5.20
N SER A 26 2.73 12.55 -4.89
CA SER A 26 3.44 11.84 -3.81
C SER A 26 4.71 11.13 -4.28
N PHE A 27 4.77 10.71 -5.53
CA PHE A 27 5.86 9.90 -6.06
C PHE A 27 6.61 10.61 -7.17
N THR A 28 7.87 10.18 -7.37
CA THR A 28 8.72 10.62 -8.47
C THR A 28 9.32 9.40 -9.16
N GLY A 29 9.90 9.60 -10.35
CA GLY A 29 10.62 8.55 -11.07
C GLY A 29 9.77 7.32 -11.36
N SER A 30 10.35 6.16 -11.14
CA SER A 30 9.70 4.88 -11.42
C SER A 30 8.48 4.62 -10.57
N TYR A 31 8.47 5.06 -9.30
CA TYR A 31 7.29 4.92 -8.44
C TYR A 31 6.10 5.67 -9.02
N ARG A 32 6.33 6.90 -9.48
CA ARG A 32 5.28 7.69 -10.13
C ARG A 32 4.81 7.02 -11.41
N TYR A 33 5.74 6.59 -12.24
CA TYR A 33 5.41 5.94 -13.51
C TYR A 33 4.54 4.70 -13.28
N TRP A 34 4.97 3.81 -12.41
CA TRP A 34 4.27 2.54 -12.22
C TRP A 34 2.94 2.71 -11.46
N SER A 35 2.88 3.58 -10.45
CA SER A 35 1.63 3.80 -9.74
C SER A 35 0.54 4.34 -10.66
N LEU A 36 0.90 5.23 -11.58
CA LEU A 36 -0.06 5.76 -12.55
C LEU A 36 -0.43 4.72 -13.60
N ARG A 37 0.54 3.94 -14.06
CA ARG A 37 0.29 2.95 -15.09
C ARG A 37 -0.57 1.79 -14.60
N LEU A 38 -0.51 1.46 -13.33
CA LEU A 38 -1.22 0.32 -12.77
C LEU A 38 -2.61 0.67 -12.23
N LEU A 39 -3.05 1.92 -12.34
CA LEU A 39 -4.37 2.36 -11.86
C LEU A 39 -5.52 1.54 -12.42
N ASP A 40 -5.42 1.11 -13.67
CA ASP A 40 -6.47 0.33 -14.34
C ASP A 40 -6.18 -1.18 -14.32
N VAL A 41 -5.09 -1.61 -13.69
CA VAL A 41 -4.64 -3.00 -13.68
C VAL A 41 -4.82 -3.63 -12.30
N LEU A 42 -4.42 -2.93 -11.25
CA LEU A 42 -4.49 -3.43 -9.89
C LEU A 42 -5.79 -3.01 -9.21
N ASP A 43 -6.14 -3.71 -8.13
CA ASP A 43 -7.25 -3.30 -7.29
C ASP A 43 -6.90 -1.96 -6.63
N LEU A 44 -7.84 -1.04 -6.63
CA LEU A 44 -7.64 0.29 -6.08
C LEU A 44 -8.63 0.54 -4.95
N ILE A 45 -8.11 0.90 -3.79
CA ILE A 45 -8.94 1.42 -2.69
C ILE A 45 -8.60 2.89 -2.46
N VAL A 46 -9.60 3.63 -2.02
CA VAL A 46 -9.45 5.08 -1.78
C VAL A 46 -9.99 5.44 -0.40
N ALA A 47 -9.37 6.45 0.19
CA ALA A 47 -9.91 7.14 1.36
C ALA A 47 -10.57 8.42 0.86
N VAL A 48 -11.81 8.63 1.25
CA VAL A 48 -12.62 9.74 0.78
C VAL A 48 -13.12 10.57 1.96
N LEU A 49 -12.97 11.87 1.86
CA LEU A 49 -13.51 12.83 2.82
C LEU A 49 -14.52 13.69 2.08
N GLY A 50 -15.81 13.50 2.40
CA GLY A 50 -16.86 14.09 1.59
C GLY A 50 -16.80 13.52 0.17
N ASP A 51 -16.61 14.39 -0.81
CA ASP A 51 -16.49 14.00 -2.21
C ASP A 51 -15.03 13.96 -2.69
N GLU A 52 -14.09 14.24 -1.82
CA GLU A 52 -12.67 14.35 -2.17
C GLU A 52 -11.90 13.09 -1.84
N VAL A 53 -11.14 12.57 -2.80
CA VAL A 53 -10.18 11.48 -2.56
C VAL A 53 -8.97 12.08 -1.83
N VAL A 54 -8.68 11.57 -0.65
CA VAL A 54 -7.59 12.07 0.21
C VAL A 54 -6.48 11.04 0.42
N GLY A 55 -6.65 9.84 -0.07
CA GLY A 55 -5.64 8.79 -0.02
C GLY A 55 -6.00 7.65 -0.96
N ALA A 56 -5.02 6.86 -1.33
CA ALA A 56 -5.22 5.74 -2.24
C ALA A 56 -4.18 4.66 -2.04
N ALA A 57 -4.55 3.42 -2.35
CA ALA A 57 -3.62 2.29 -2.34
C ALA A 57 -3.96 1.33 -3.47
N GLU A 58 -2.93 0.83 -4.13
CA GLU A 58 -3.04 -0.21 -5.16
C GLU A 58 -2.63 -1.55 -4.58
N LEU A 59 -3.44 -2.57 -4.83
CA LEU A 59 -3.34 -3.87 -4.18
C LEU A 59 -3.33 -5.00 -5.20
N TYR A 60 -2.60 -6.09 -4.91
CA TYR A 60 -2.75 -7.32 -5.65
C TYR A 60 -2.46 -8.52 -4.75
N VAL A 61 -2.76 -9.72 -5.24
CA VAL A 61 -2.51 -10.97 -4.54
C VAL A 61 -1.61 -11.84 -5.40
N THR A 62 -0.62 -12.47 -4.79
CA THR A 62 0.27 -13.39 -5.46
C THR A 62 0.49 -14.63 -4.58
N ARG A 63 0.89 -15.74 -5.19
CA ARG A 63 1.25 -16.96 -4.46
C ARG A 63 2.77 -17.08 -4.42
N VAL A 64 3.29 -17.33 -3.23
CA VAL A 64 4.74 -17.46 -3.03
C VAL A 64 5.01 -18.76 -2.28
N GLU A 65 5.91 -19.57 -2.81
CA GLU A 65 6.31 -20.80 -2.16
C GLU A 65 6.81 -20.54 -0.74
N GLY A 66 6.29 -21.28 0.22
CA GLY A 66 6.64 -21.10 1.63
C GLY A 66 5.79 -20.06 2.36
N TYR A 67 5.03 -19.24 1.62
CA TYR A 67 4.19 -18.19 2.20
C TYR A 67 2.70 -18.37 1.90
N GLY A 68 2.37 -19.12 0.86
CA GLY A 68 0.99 -19.25 0.40
C GLY A 68 0.52 -18.02 -0.35
N LYS A 69 -0.71 -17.60 -0.11
CA LYS A 69 -1.24 -16.35 -0.73
C LYS A 69 -0.75 -15.16 0.05
N VAL A 70 -0.16 -14.22 -0.66
CA VAL A 70 0.37 -12.98 -0.11
C VAL A 70 -0.38 -11.81 -0.73
N GLY A 71 -1.00 -11.00 0.11
CA GLY A 71 -1.57 -9.72 -0.31
C GLY A 71 -0.48 -8.67 -0.34
N VAL A 72 -0.41 -7.90 -1.41
CA VAL A 72 0.63 -6.89 -1.59
C VAL A 72 0.02 -5.51 -1.68
N VAL A 73 0.48 -4.61 -0.82
CA VAL A 73 0.21 -3.18 -0.95
C VAL A 73 1.30 -2.62 -1.85
N ALA A 74 0.98 -2.48 -3.14
CA ALA A 74 1.96 -2.11 -4.15
C ALA A 74 2.36 -0.64 -4.05
N PHE A 75 1.36 0.24 -3.90
CA PHE A 75 1.57 1.67 -3.74
C PHE A 75 0.53 2.21 -2.77
N ILE A 76 0.94 3.11 -1.89
CA ILE A 76 0.05 3.77 -0.95
C ILE A 76 0.50 5.22 -0.79
N ALA A 77 -0.45 6.14 -0.82
CA ALA A 77 -0.16 7.56 -0.64
C ALA A 77 -1.34 8.28 -0.02
N VAL A 78 -1.04 9.31 0.75
CA VAL A 78 -2.02 10.20 1.39
C VAL A 78 -1.76 11.61 0.89
N ASP A 79 -2.83 12.33 0.56
CA ASP A 79 -2.74 13.73 0.17
C ASP A 79 -1.93 14.51 1.21
N PRO A 80 -0.89 15.26 0.82
CA PRO A 80 -0.07 16.02 1.76
C PRO A 80 -0.86 16.95 2.67
N ARG A 81 -1.99 17.47 2.20
CA ARG A 81 -2.84 18.37 2.98
C ARG A 81 -3.60 17.65 4.09
N HIS A 82 -3.66 16.32 4.04
CA HIS A 82 -4.42 15.50 4.98
C HIS A 82 -3.56 14.51 5.77
N ARG A 83 -2.25 14.67 5.76
CA ARG A 83 -1.34 13.81 6.53
C ARG A 83 -1.49 14.06 8.02
N GLY A 84 -1.10 13.06 8.82
CA GLY A 84 -1.20 13.13 10.27
C GLY A 84 -2.59 12.86 10.83
N LYS A 85 -3.52 12.38 10.02
CA LYS A 85 -4.90 12.10 10.40
C LYS A 85 -5.23 10.61 10.46
N GLY A 86 -4.23 9.74 10.33
CA GLY A 86 -4.45 8.29 10.35
C GLY A 86 -5.02 7.69 9.07
N ILE A 87 -4.98 8.42 7.96
CA ILE A 87 -5.54 7.94 6.68
C ILE A 87 -4.74 6.75 6.15
N GLY A 88 -3.41 6.81 6.18
CA GLY A 88 -2.57 5.69 5.76
C GLY A 88 -2.87 4.43 6.55
N ARG A 89 -3.03 4.55 7.86
CA ARG A 89 -3.40 3.45 8.73
C ARG A 89 -4.74 2.84 8.33
N LYS A 90 -5.75 3.68 8.06
CA LYS A 90 -7.07 3.20 7.62
C LYS A 90 -6.99 2.46 6.29
N LEU A 91 -6.16 2.93 5.36
CA LEU A 91 -5.95 2.27 4.07
C LEU A 91 -5.32 0.89 4.25
N VAL A 92 -4.28 0.77 5.07
CA VAL A 92 -3.62 -0.52 5.30
C VAL A 92 -4.57 -1.48 6.02
N GLU A 93 -5.31 -1.01 7.02
CA GLU A 93 -6.28 -1.85 7.73
C GLU A 93 -7.39 -2.35 6.79
N ALA A 94 -7.87 -1.52 5.89
CA ALA A 94 -8.84 -1.91 4.89
C ALA A 94 -8.25 -2.95 3.92
N ALA A 95 -7.01 -2.76 3.49
CA ALA A 95 -6.30 -3.72 2.65
C ALA A 95 -6.18 -5.08 3.36
N GLU A 96 -5.82 -5.07 4.63
CA GLU A 96 -5.70 -6.29 5.43
C GLU A 96 -7.03 -7.05 5.48
N SER A 97 -8.14 -6.34 5.66
CA SER A 97 -9.47 -6.95 5.67
C SER A 97 -9.80 -7.60 4.33
N ILE A 98 -9.49 -6.92 3.23
CA ILE A 98 -9.70 -7.45 1.88
C ILE A 98 -8.86 -8.71 1.66
N PHE A 99 -7.58 -8.67 2.02
CA PHE A 99 -6.68 -9.81 1.85
C PHE A 99 -7.09 -11.00 2.70
N LYS A 100 -7.55 -10.74 3.93
CA LYS A 100 -8.04 -11.79 4.81
C LYS A 100 -9.25 -12.49 4.21
N GLU A 101 -10.20 -11.74 3.65
CA GLU A 101 -11.35 -12.30 2.96
C GLU A 101 -10.95 -13.13 1.75
N GLN A 102 -9.86 -12.76 1.08
CA GLN A 102 -9.34 -13.48 -0.09
C GLN A 102 -8.49 -14.70 0.28
N GLY A 103 -8.35 -15.00 1.57
CA GLY A 103 -7.61 -16.16 2.04
C GLY A 103 -6.10 -15.98 2.09
N CYS A 104 -5.61 -14.74 2.12
CA CYS A 104 -4.19 -14.49 2.21
C CYS A 104 -3.65 -14.85 3.60
N SER A 105 -2.45 -15.43 3.64
CA SER A 105 -1.75 -15.77 4.88
C SER A 105 -0.86 -14.63 5.36
N TYR A 106 -0.43 -13.78 4.44
CA TYR A 106 0.46 -12.65 4.72
C TYR A 106 0.03 -11.42 3.96
N VAL A 107 0.41 -10.27 4.51
CA VAL A 107 0.41 -9.00 3.78
C VAL A 107 1.83 -8.48 3.72
N ALA A 108 2.22 -7.99 2.56
CA ALA A 108 3.57 -7.47 2.35
C ALA A 108 3.54 -6.14 1.61
N ALA A 109 4.59 -5.37 1.84
CA ALA A 109 4.86 -4.14 1.11
C ALA A 109 6.37 -3.97 1.03
N SER A 110 6.85 -3.08 0.17
CA SER A 110 8.27 -2.79 0.09
C SER A 110 8.49 -1.29 0.06
N ALA A 111 9.69 -0.86 0.48
CA ALA A 111 10.02 0.55 0.55
C ALA A 111 11.53 0.74 0.51
N ARG A 112 11.96 1.97 0.23
CA ARG A 112 13.34 2.36 0.44
C ARG A 112 13.56 2.61 1.93
N ALA A 113 14.74 2.29 2.43
CA ALA A 113 15.08 2.47 3.85
C ALA A 113 14.95 3.93 4.29
N THR A 114 15.07 4.88 3.37
CA THR A 114 14.90 6.30 3.63
C THR A 114 13.45 6.75 3.76
N ASN A 115 12.50 5.89 3.37
CA ASN A 115 11.08 6.20 3.46
C ASN A 115 10.58 5.98 4.89
N THR A 116 10.91 6.91 5.78
CA THR A 116 10.59 6.83 7.20
C THR A 116 9.09 6.75 7.46
N ALA A 117 8.30 7.49 6.66
CA ALA A 117 6.85 7.52 6.83
C ALA A 117 6.23 6.13 6.60
N SER A 118 6.63 5.44 5.53
CA SER A 118 6.15 4.08 5.26
C SER A 118 6.60 3.09 6.32
N LEU A 119 7.88 3.18 6.74
CA LEU A 119 8.40 2.29 7.78
C LEU A 119 7.63 2.44 9.09
N ARG A 120 7.36 3.68 9.50
CA ARG A 120 6.58 3.94 10.72
C ARG A 120 5.14 3.46 10.59
N LEU A 121 4.52 3.68 9.44
CA LEU A 121 3.14 3.25 9.20
C LEU A 121 3.02 1.74 9.37
N PHE A 122 3.82 0.98 8.63
CA PHE A 122 3.72 -0.47 8.64
C PHE A 122 4.20 -1.09 9.94
N THR A 123 5.31 -0.63 10.51
CA THR A 123 5.78 -1.17 11.80
C THR A 123 4.80 -0.87 12.92
N GLY A 124 4.15 0.29 12.88
CA GLY A 124 3.10 0.65 13.84
C GLY A 124 1.89 -0.27 13.75
N LEU A 125 1.70 -0.96 12.63
CA LEU A 125 0.61 -1.92 12.42
C LEU A 125 1.06 -3.38 12.61
N GLY A 126 2.28 -3.60 13.10
CA GLY A 126 2.77 -4.93 13.43
C GLY A 126 3.56 -5.64 12.33
N TYR A 127 3.96 -4.92 11.29
CA TYR A 127 4.80 -5.49 10.23
C TYR A 127 6.24 -5.61 10.70
N THR A 128 6.90 -6.70 10.32
CA THR A 128 8.32 -6.89 10.55
C THR A 128 9.10 -6.36 9.35
N VAL A 129 10.32 -5.91 9.60
CA VAL A 129 11.18 -5.28 8.58
C VAL A 129 12.29 -6.25 8.19
N HIS A 130 12.44 -6.47 6.89
CA HIS A 130 13.43 -7.38 6.34
C HIS A 130 14.27 -6.66 5.31
N TYR A 131 15.60 -6.65 5.50
CA TYR A 131 16.50 -5.89 4.66
C TYR A 131 17.06 -6.74 3.51
N ARG A 132 17.50 -6.06 2.47
CA ARG A 132 18.17 -6.69 1.32
C ARG A 132 19.36 -7.51 1.85
N GLY A 133 19.47 -8.76 1.39
CA GLY A 133 20.46 -9.71 1.88
C GLY A 133 19.90 -10.67 2.93
N GLU A 134 18.77 -10.37 3.53
CA GLU A 134 18.07 -11.30 4.41
C GLU A 134 17.20 -12.25 3.60
N ARG A 135 16.95 -13.43 4.14
CA ARG A 135 16.22 -14.49 3.46
C ARG A 135 14.84 -14.04 2.97
N VAL A 136 14.07 -13.37 3.84
CA VAL A 136 12.71 -12.95 3.49
C VAL A 136 12.75 -11.98 2.32
N PHE A 137 13.68 -11.02 2.32
CA PHE A 137 13.80 -10.08 1.22
C PHE A 137 14.11 -10.83 -0.08
N ASP A 138 15.08 -11.74 -0.05
CA ASP A 138 15.49 -12.48 -1.24
C ASP A 138 14.34 -13.33 -1.81
N GLU A 139 13.52 -13.90 -0.94
CA GLU A 139 12.37 -14.72 -1.36
C GLU A 139 11.21 -13.89 -1.90
N LEU A 140 11.02 -12.68 -1.42
CA LEU A 140 9.87 -11.84 -1.78
C LEU A 140 10.20 -10.73 -2.78
N GLU A 141 11.47 -10.47 -3.06
CA GLU A 141 11.87 -9.41 -4.00
C GLU A 141 11.17 -9.55 -5.35
N GLY A 142 11.22 -10.73 -5.95
CA GLY A 142 10.59 -10.98 -7.24
C GLY A 142 9.06 -10.85 -7.19
N PRO A 143 8.39 -11.60 -6.29
CA PRO A 143 6.93 -11.52 -6.16
C PRO A 143 6.39 -10.11 -5.87
N LEU A 144 7.17 -9.28 -5.17
CA LEU A 144 6.78 -7.90 -4.85
C LEU A 144 7.31 -6.87 -5.84
N TYR A 145 8.09 -7.28 -6.84
CA TYR A 145 8.76 -6.36 -7.76
C TYR A 145 9.58 -5.30 -7.01
N ALA A 146 10.23 -5.70 -5.93
CA ALA A 146 10.92 -4.81 -5.01
C ALA A 146 12.37 -4.52 -5.42
N TYR A 147 12.63 -4.45 -6.72
CA TYR A 147 13.99 -4.35 -7.26
C TYR A 147 14.68 -3.04 -6.94
N GLU A 148 13.92 -1.98 -6.70
CA GLU A 148 14.47 -0.67 -6.35
C GLU A 148 14.32 -0.34 -4.87
N ASP A 149 13.86 -1.31 -4.06
CA ASP A 149 13.62 -1.11 -2.64
C ASP A 149 14.71 -1.77 -1.80
N ASP A 150 14.81 -1.34 -0.55
CA ASP A 150 15.81 -1.82 0.40
C ASP A 150 15.23 -2.70 1.48
N VAL A 151 13.92 -2.58 1.71
CA VAL A 151 13.25 -3.30 2.79
C VAL A 151 11.93 -3.88 2.30
N ILE A 152 11.59 -5.04 2.87
CA ILE A 152 10.27 -5.64 2.74
C ILE A 152 9.63 -5.65 4.13
N LEU A 153 8.36 -5.28 4.15
CA LEU A 153 7.54 -5.22 5.35
C LEU A 153 6.55 -6.36 5.27
N LEU A 154 6.48 -7.20 6.30
CA LEU A 154 5.70 -8.44 6.26
C LEU A 154 4.90 -8.63 7.53
N LYS A 155 3.64 -9.04 7.37
CA LYS A 155 2.76 -9.35 8.48
C LYS A 155 2.01 -10.63 8.22
N ASN A 156 1.99 -11.51 9.21
CA ASN A 156 1.17 -12.72 9.19
C ASN A 156 -0.27 -12.33 9.56
N LEU A 157 -1.22 -12.75 8.78
CA LEU A 157 -2.63 -12.50 9.05
C LEU A 157 -3.26 -13.53 9.99
#